data_a8762bd2159014dba4e82c8f206f9a19
#
_entry.id   a8762bd2159014dba4e82c8f206f9a19
#
_cell.length_a   1.000
_cell.length_b   1.000
_cell.length_c   1.000
_cell.angle_alpha   90.00
_cell.angle_beta   90.00
_cell.angle_gamma   90.00
#
_symmetry.space_group_name_H-M   'P 1'
#
loop_
_entity.id
_entity.type
_entity.pdbx_description
1 polymer ?
#
loop_
_entity_poly.entity_id
_entity_poly.type
_entity_poly.pdbx_seq_one_letter_code
_entity_poly.pdbx_strand_id
1 'polypeptide(L)'
;MSKSTSIQDCRLIEINQIGDRRGHISVIENNREVPFEVKRVFYLYDIPGGESRGAHAHVECHQLLIAASGGFQVEVNDAKNTYVFSLSRPNQALHIPPGIWASEINFTSGAICLVLASHEYDEQDYLRNYNDFLNFKNA
;
A
#
# COMPACT_ATOMS: atom_id res chain seq x y z
N MET A 1 16.98 -8.90 -0.73
CA MET A 1 16.08 -8.86 -1.87
C MET A 1 14.65 -9.06 -1.41
N SER A 2 13.69 -9.09 -2.33
CA SER A 2 12.27 -9.14 -1.92
C SER A 2 11.90 -10.43 -1.17
N LYS A 3 12.63 -11.52 -1.38
CA LYS A 3 12.41 -12.76 -0.63
C LYS A 3 12.69 -12.62 0.85
N SER A 4 13.57 -11.71 1.24
CA SER A 4 13.94 -11.50 2.64
C SER A 4 13.19 -10.33 3.29
N THR A 5 12.31 -9.66 2.54
CA THR A 5 11.50 -8.56 3.07
C THR A 5 10.61 -9.06 4.19
N SER A 6 10.52 -8.28 5.26
CA SER A 6 9.67 -8.62 6.41
C SER A 6 8.65 -7.52 6.66
N ILE A 7 7.70 -7.78 7.54
CA ILE A 7 6.69 -6.77 7.87
C ILE A 7 7.30 -5.51 8.50
N GLN A 8 8.49 -5.61 9.10
CA GLN A 8 9.20 -4.46 9.66
C GLN A 8 9.69 -3.51 8.56
N ASP A 9 9.74 -3.96 7.31
CA ASP A 9 10.10 -3.11 6.17
C ASP A 9 8.91 -2.31 5.64
N CYS A 10 7.70 -2.61 6.10
CA CYS A 10 6.52 -1.80 5.82
C CYS A 10 6.53 -0.61 6.77
N ARG A 11 6.39 0.60 6.24
CA ARG A 11 6.55 1.81 7.06
C ARG A 11 5.43 2.81 6.83
N LEU A 12 4.93 3.37 7.93
CA LEU A 12 4.06 4.55 7.86
C LEU A 12 4.93 5.78 7.68
N ILE A 13 4.57 6.61 6.71
CA ILE A 13 5.28 7.84 6.38
C ILE A 13 4.33 9.00 6.61
N GLU A 14 4.73 9.95 7.46
CA GLU A 14 3.99 11.18 7.66
C GLU A 14 4.27 12.13 6.51
N ILE A 15 3.21 12.62 5.87
CA ILE A 15 3.31 13.59 4.78
C ILE A 15 2.98 14.96 5.36
N ASN A 16 3.77 15.97 5.04
CA ASN A 16 3.51 17.32 5.51
C ASN A 16 2.10 17.76 5.12
N GLN A 17 1.41 18.35 6.09
CA GLN A 17 0.10 18.92 5.89
C GLN A 17 0.22 20.43 5.97
N ILE A 18 0.00 21.10 4.85
CA ILE A 18 0.12 22.56 4.74
C ILE A 18 -1.27 23.14 4.55
N GLY A 19 -1.61 24.14 5.36
CA GLY A 19 -2.93 24.77 5.19
C GLY A 19 -3.42 25.41 6.46
N ASP A 20 -4.70 25.70 6.45
CA ASP A 20 -5.40 26.35 7.55
C ASP A 20 -6.85 25.85 7.58
N ARG A 21 -7.74 26.59 8.25
CA ARG A 21 -9.17 26.23 8.36
C ARG A 21 -9.88 26.10 7.01
N ARG A 22 -9.29 26.60 5.91
CA ARG A 22 -9.90 26.53 4.57
C ARG A 22 -9.55 25.25 3.85
N GLY A 23 -8.63 24.45 4.39
CA GLY A 23 -8.23 23.18 3.83
C GLY A 23 -6.73 22.97 3.91
N HIS A 24 -6.31 21.79 3.43
CA HIS A 24 -4.93 21.37 3.54
C HIS A 24 -4.41 20.84 2.22
N ILE A 25 -3.09 20.94 2.03
CA ILE A 25 -2.37 20.38 0.89
C ILE A 25 -1.29 19.47 1.44
N SER A 26 -1.18 18.27 0.87
CA SER A 26 -0.05 17.37 1.11
C SER A 26 0.62 17.09 -0.22
N VAL A 27 1.94 17.15 -0.25
CA VAL A 27 2.73 17.01 -1.48
C VAL A 27 3.60 15.77 -1.40
N ILE A 28 3.62 15.00 -2.48
CA ILE A 28 4.48 13.82 -2.61
C ILE A 28 5.29 13.97 -3.90
N GLU A 29 6.61 13.94 -3.76
CA GLU A 29 7.52 14.06 -4.90
C GLU A 29 8.44 12.84 -4.95
N ASN A 30 8.82 12.45 -6.16
CA ASN A 30 9.68 11.29 -6.38
C ASN A 30 10.97 11.39 -5.58
N ASN A 31 11.32 10.30 -4.91
CA ASN A 31 12.55 10.17 -4.12
C ASN A 31 12.66 11.18 -2.98
N ARG A 32 11.53 11.71 -2.54
CA ARG A 32 11.44 12.59 -1.37
C ARG A 32 10.49 11.96 -0.37
N GLU A 33 9.19 12.33 -0.39
CA GLU A 33 8.19 11.69 0.49
C GLU A 33 7.98 10.23 0.12
N VAL A 34 7.91 9.93 -1.19
CA VAL A 34 7.84 8.56 -1.68
C VAL A 34 9.26 8.05 -1.92
N PRO A 35 9.65 6.87 -1.34
CA PRO A 35 11.03 6.39 -1.41
C PRO A 35 11.38 5.68 -2.73
N PHE A 36 10.74 6.06 -3.83
CA PHE A 36 10.99 5.50 -5.15
C PHE A 36 10.46 6.46 -6.22
N GLU A 37 10.77 6.19 -7.48
CA GLU A 37 10.20 6.94 -8.59
C GLU A 37 8.82 6.37 -8.92
N VAL A 38 7.80 7.21 -8.95
CA VAL A 38 6.43 6.79 -9.26
C VAL A 38 6.29 6.64 -10.76
N LYS A 39 5.89 5.45 -11.21
CA LYS A 39 5.63 5.16 -12.62
C LYS A 39 4.18 4.86 -12.91
N ARG A 40 3.37 4.65 -11.88
CA ARG A 40 1.96 4.33 -12.03
C ARG A 40 1.19 4.84 -10.83
N VAL A 41 0.02 5.40 -11.09
CA VAL A 41 -0.92 5.81 -10.04
C VAL A 41 -2.24 5.10 -10.33
N PHE A 42 -2.82 4.49 -9.33
CA PHE A 42 -4.17 3.96 -9.44
C PHE A 42 -4.89 4.13 -8.11
N TYR A 43 -6.20 4.01 -8.13
CA TYR A 43 -6.96 4.21 -6.90
C TYR A 43 -8.19 3.31 -6.89
N LEU A 44 -8.53 2.89 -5.69
CA LEU A 44 -9.69 2.03 -5.43
C LEU A 44 -10.79 2.91 -4.84
N TYR A 45 -11.98 2.81 -5.40
CA TYR A 45 -13.11 3.62 -4.94
C TYR A 45 -14.41 2.82 -5.13
N ASP A 46 -15.50 3.33 -4.56
CA ASP A 46 -16.79 2.67 -4.59
C ASP A 46 -16.74 1.26 -3.99
N ILE A 47 -15.85 1.07 -3.02
CA ILE A 47 -15.77 -0.20 -2.28
C ILE A 47 -16.90 -0.20 -1.26
N PRO A 48 -17.82 -1.20 -1.28
CA PRO A 48 -18.87 -1.29 -0.26
C PRO A 48 -18.27 -1.36 1.14
N GLY A 49 -18.93 -0.73 2.09
CA GLY A 49 -18.46 -0.70 3.47
C GLY A 49 -18.21 -2.11 4.00
N GLY A 50 -17.05 -2.31 4.63
CA GLY A 50 -16.65 -3.59 5.19
C GLY A 50 -16.01 -4.56 4.21
N GLU A 51 -16.02 -4.28 2.92
CA GLU A 51 -15.41 -5.16 1.91
C GLU A 51 -13.89 -5.06 1.91
N SER A 52 -13.26 -6.02 1.23
CA SER A 52 -11.80 -6.16 1.14
C SER A 52 -11.34 -6.29 -0.30
N ARG A 53 -10.10 -5.87 -0.55
CA ARG A 53 -9.50 -5.92 -1.89
C ARG A 53 -8.02 -6.23 -1.81
N GLY A 54 -7.41 -6.60 -2.95
CA GLY A 54 -5.97 -6.52 -3.17
C GLY A 54 -5.12 -7.63 -2.60
N ALA A 55 -5.67 -8.80 -2.28
CA ALA A 55 -4.89 -9.92 -1.72
C ALA A 55 -3.87 -10.44 -2.74
N HIS A 56 -2.66 -9.89 -2.70
CA HIS A 56 -1.56 -10.30 -3.58
C HIS A 56 -0.23 -9.76 -3.05
N ALA A 57 0.86 -10.17 -3.70
CA ALA A 57 2.18 -9.61 -3.45
C ALA A 57 2.83 -9.22 -4.77
N HIS A 58 3.88 -8.43 -4.69
CA HIS A 58 4.70 -8.06 -5.85
C HIS A 58 6.11 -8.61 -5.69
N VAL A 59 6.70 -8.99 -6.81
CA VAL A 59 8.08 -9.48 -6.81
C VAL A 59 9.06 -8.31 -6.78
N GLU A 60 8.80 -7.22 -7.50
CA GLU A 60 9.70 -6.08 -7.62
C GLU A 60 9.05 -4.73 -7.33
N CYS A 61 7.75 -4.59 -7.52
CA CYS A 61 7.07 -3.30 -7.41
C CYS A 61 6.91 -2.86 -5.95
N HIS A 62 7.28 -1.62 -5.67
CA HIS A 62 6.98 -0.94 -4.41
C HIS A 62 5.66 -0.20 -4.54
N GLN A 63 4.92 -0.08 -3.45
CA GLN A 63 3.67 0.68 -3.42
C GLN A 63 3.63 1.61 -2.22
N LEU A 64 2.98 2.75 -2.40
CA LEU A 64 2.66 3.68 -1.34
C LEU A 64 1.15 3.88 -1.32
N LEU A 65 0.50 3.54 -0.22
CA LEU A 65 -0.95 3.59 -0.07
C LEU A 65 -1.37 4.78 0.79
N ILE A 66 -2.39 5.50 0.36
CA ILE A 66 -2.92 6.67 1.07
C ILE A 66 -4.44 6.57 1.11
N ALA A 67 -5.02 6.83 2.29
CA ALA A 67 -6.47 7.00 2.40
C ALA A 67 -6.80 8.43 1.98
N ALA A 68 -7.05 8.63 0.69
CA ALA A 68 -7.37 9.95 0.15
C ALA A 68 -8.73 10.44 0.63
N SER A 69 -9.63 9.53 1.03
CA SER A 69 -10.91 9.80 1.63
C SER A 69 -11.29 8.62 2.51
N GLY A 70 -11.98 8.86 3.62
CA GLY A 70 -12.39 7.81 4.53
C GLY A 70 -11.23 7.06 5.13
N GLY A 71 -11.41 5.77 5.35
CA GLY A 71 -10.36 4.94 5.95
C GLY A 71 -10.51 3.47 5.59
N PHE A 72 -9.43 2.75 5.78
CA PHE A 72 -9.37 1.30 5.61
C PHE A 72 -8.17 0.79 6.39
N GLN A 73 -8.07 -0.52 6.50
CA GLN A 73 -6.91 -1.17 7.10
C GLN A 73 -6.16 -1.94 6.04
N VAL A 74 -4.87 -2.14 6.27
CA VAL A 74 -4.02 -2.92 5.37
C VAL A 74 -3.36 -4.02 6.19
N GLU A 75 -3.67 -5.26 5.84
CA GLU A 75 -3.03 -6.42 6.47
C GLU A 75 -1.82 -6.80 5.62
N VAL A 76 -0.65 -6.83 6.25
CA VAL A 76 0.60 -7.20 5.61
C VAL A 76 1.12 -8.50 6.21
N ASN A 77 1.74 -9.33 5.36
CA ASN A 77 2.13 -10.69 5.70
C ASN A 77 3.44 -11.01 4.98
N ASP A 78 4.45 -11.43 5.76
CA ASP A 78 5.77 -11.76 5.21
C ASP A 78 6.03 -13.28 5.16
N ALA A 79 4.96 -14.08 5.28
CA ALA A 79 4.98 -15.55 5.35
C ALA A 79 5.34 -16.09 6.74
N LYS A 80 5.77 -15.25 7.67
CA LYS A 80 6.08 -15.64 9.05
C LYS A 80 5.20 -14.90 10.04
N ASN A 81 4.97 -13.63 9.82
CA ASN A 81 4.21 -12.76 10.70
C ASN A 81 3.24 -11.91 9.90
N THR A 82 2.22 -11.41 10.58
CA THR A 82 1.25 -10.49 10.00
C THR A 82 1.14 -9.25 10.88
N TYR A 83 0.71 -8.15 10.27
CA TYR A 83 0.44 -6.92 10.99
C TYR A 83 -0.65 -6.14 10.26
N VAL A 84 -1.44 -5.37 11.00
CA VAL A 84 -2.52 -4.56 10.41
C VAL A 84 -2.23 -3.08 10.67
N PHE A 85 -2.13 -2.33 9.57
CA PHE A 85 -2.02 -0.87 9.63
C PHE A 85 -3.40 -0.27 9.40
N SER A 86 -3.67 0.86 10.06
CA SER A 86 -4.91 1.61 9.83
C SER A 86 -4.56 2.92 9.12
N LEU A 87 -5.22 3.18 8.00
CA LEU A 87 -5.07 4.42 7.26
C LEU A 87 -6.41 5.16 7.26
N SER A 88 -6.43 6.34 7.88
CA SER A 88 -7.66 7.14 8.00
C SER A 88 -7.41 8.62 7.78
N ARG A 89 -6.20 9.01 7.36
CA ARG A 89 -5.81 10.40 7.14
C ARG A 89 -5.06 10.53 5.82
N PRO A 90 -5.38 11.57 5.00
CA PRO A 90 -4.73 11.71 3.71
C PRO A 90 -3.24 12.14 3.79
N ASN A 91 -2.77 12.58 4.96
CA ASN A 91 -1.38 12.96 5.16
C ASN A 91 -0.54 11.85 5.78
N GLN A 92 -1.03 10.62 5.74
CA GLN A 92 -0.31 9.46 6.23
C GLN A 92 -0.30 8.40 5.13
N ALA A 93 0.88 7.87 4.82
CA ALA A 93 1.05 6.89 3.75
C ALA A 93 1.69 5.63 4.30
N LEU A 94 1.37 4.50 3.69
CA LEU A 94 2.00 3.21 4.01
C LEU A 94 2.86 2.76 2.84
N HIS A 95 4.14 2.60 3.07
CA HIS A 95 5.05 2.01 2.09
C HIS A 95 5.05 0.50 2.25
N ILE A 96 4.70 -0.20 1.17
CA ILE A 96 4.76 -1.67 1.10
C ILE A 96 5.82 -2.03 0.07
N PRO A 97 6.98 -2.54 0.50
CA PRO A 97 8.00 -3.01 -0.45
C PRO A 97 7.59 -4.33 -1.09
N PRO A 98 8.27 -4.75 -2.17
CA PRO A 98 7.99 -6.05 -2.77
C PRO A 98 8.28 -7.20 -1.80
N GLY A 99 7.66 -8.35 -2.04
CA GLY A 99 7.83 -9.52 -1.17
C GLY A 99 6.90 -9.53 0.04
N ILE A 100 5.86 -8.70 0.03
CA ILE A 100 4.86 -8.64 1.10
C ILE A 100 3.49 -8.97 0.51
N TRP A 101 2.80 -9.91 1.14
CA TRP A 101 1.41 -10.22 0.80
C TRP A 101 0.54 -9.21 1.54
N ALA A 102 -0.26 -8.48 0.80
CA ALA A 102 -1.07 -7.41 1.38
C ALA A 102 -2.50 -7.46 0.88
N SER A 103 -3.42 -7.07 1.75
CA SER A 103 -4.81 -6.85 1.37
C SER A 103 -5.34 -5.63 2.10
N GLU A 104 -6.18 -4.87 1.40
CA GLU A 104 -6.91 -3.73 1.99
C GLU A 104 -8.25 -4.25 2.49
N ILE A 105 -8.54 -4.01 3.76
CA ILE A 105 -9.70 -4.57 4.44
C ILE A 105 -10.46 -3.48 5.18
N ASN A 106 -11.70 -3.77 5.53
CA ASN A 106 -12.52 -2.93 6.39
C ASN A 106 -12.65 -1.49 5.88
N PHE A 107 -12.93 -1.32 4.58
CA PHE A 107 -13.17 0.00 4.00
C PHE A 107 -14.38 0.67 4.64
N THR A 108 -14.25 1.95 5.00
CA THR A 108 -15.43 2.76 5.33
C THR A 108 -16.15 3.14 4.03
N SER A 109 -17.43 3.46 4.14
CA SER A 109 -18.20 3.91 2.98
C SER A 109 -17.58 5.20 2.41
N GLY A 110 -17.37 5.22 1.10
CA GLY A 110 -16.77 6.37 0.42
C GLY A 110 -15.26 6.47 0.53
N ALA A 111 -14.60 5.47 1.11
CA ALA A 111 -13.15 5.48 1.21
C ALA A 111 -12.50 5.38 -0.18
N ILE A 112 -11.36 6.06 -0.32
CA ILE A 112 -10.55 6.02 -1.53
C ILE A 112 -9.13 5.61 -1.13
N CYS A 113 -8.67 4.50 -1.70
CA CYS A 113 -7.28 4.08 -1.55
C CYS A 113 -6.49 4.53 -2.76
N LEU A 114 -5.64 5.53 -2.58
CA LEU A 114 -4.75 6.03 -3.64
C LEU A 114 -3.44 5.26 -3.55
N VAL A 115 -2.98 4.69 -4.66
CA VAL A 115 -1.76 3.91 -4.71
C VAL A 115 -0.78 4.52 -5.71
N LEU A 116 0.44 4.75 -5.22
CA LEU A 116 1.57 5.18 -6.04
C LEU A 116 2.49 3.97 -6.17
N ALA A 117 2.85 3.60 -7.39
CA ALA A 117 3.61 2.37 -7.63
C ALA A 117 4.91 2.66 -8.38
N SER A 118 5.96 1.90 -8.06
CA SER A 118 7.30 2.11 -8.63
C SER A 118 7.45 1.53 -10.04
N HIS A 119 6.49 0.73 -10.49
CA HIS A 119 6.56 0.06 -11.79
C HIS A 119 5.26 0.23 -12.54
N GLU A 120 5.34 0.24 -13.88
CA GLU A 120 4.17 0.13 -14.72
C GLU A 120 3.50 -1.21 -14.48
N TYR A 121 2.24 -1.32 -14.86
CA TYR A 121 1.51 -2.58 -14.68
C TYR A 121 2.19 -3.71 -15.43
N ASP A 122 2.46 -4.80 -14.74
CA ASP A 122 3.04 -6.01 -15.30
C ASP A 122 2.47 -7.19 -14.52
N GLU A 123 1.61 -7.97 -15.15
CA GLU A 123 0.98 -9.12 -14.49
C GLU A 123 2.00 -10.13 -13.98
N GLN A 124 3.15 -10.24 -14.65
CA GLN A 124 4.20 -11.19 -14.24
C GLN A 124 4.86 -10.80 -12.91
N ASP A 125 4.72 -9.55 -12.49
CA ASP A 125 5.23 -9.09 -11.19
C ASP A 125 4.31 -9.47 -10.03
N TYR A 126 3.08 -9.90 -10.33
CA TYR A 126 2.10 -10.24 -9.30
C TYR A 126 2.22 -11.69 -8.86
N LEU A 127 2.11 -11.90 -7.55
CA LEU A 127 1.89 -13.19 -6.94
C LEU A 127 0.45 -13.15 -6.40
N ARG A 128 -0.47 -13.78 -7.11
CA ARG A 128 -1.90 -13.69 -6.77
C ARG A 128 -2.40 -14.90 -5.98
N ASN A 129 -1.61 -15.97 -5.93
CA ASN A 129 -1.93 -17.18 -5.19
C ASN A 129 -1.03 -17.24 -3.95
N TYR A 130 -1.62 -17.44 -2.79
CA TYR A 130 -0.88 -17.41 -1.54
C TYR A 130 0.19 -18.51 -1.47
N ASN A 131 -0.09 -19.69 -2.02
CA ASN A 131 0.91 -20.76 -2.05
C ASN A 131 2.09 -20.39 -2.93
N ASP A 132 1.86 -19.70 -4.04
CA ASP A 132 2.94 -19.21 -4.89
C ASP A 132 3.78 -18.17 -4.13
N PHE A 133 3.13 -17.34 -3.33
CA PHE A 133 3.84 -16.37 -2.48
C PHE A 133 4.70 -17.09 -1.44
N LEU A 134 4.16 -18.11 -0.78
CA LEU A 134 4.93 -18.89 0.21
C LEU A 134 6.14 -19.55 -0.45
N ASN A 135 5.96 -20.13 -1.64
CA ASN A 135 7.06 -20.75 -2.37
C ASN A 135 8.13 -19.72 -2.75
N PHE A 136 7.71 -18.53 -3.17
CA PHE A 136 8.63 -17.44 -3.49
C PHE A 136 9.46 -17.04 -2.26
N LYS A 137 8.82 -16.90 -1.10
CA LYS A 137 9.51 -16.49 0.13
C LYS A 137 10.48 -17.56 0.62
N ASN A 138 10.20 -18.82 0.38
CA ASN A 138 11.00 -19.94 0.86
C ASN A 138 12.05 -20.44 -0.16
N ALA A 139 12.07 -19.87 -1.33
CA ALA A 139 13.00 -20.32 -2.40
C ALA A 139 14.44 -19.87 -2.13
#